data_ac6337ae5bebbfba3f5cb8e8b311a27a
#
_entry.id   ac6337ae5bebbfba3f5cb8e8b311a27a
#
_cell.length_a   1.000
_cell.length_b   1.000
_cell.length_c   1.000
_cell.angle_alpha   90.00
_cell.angle_beta   90.00
_cell.angle_gamma   90.00
#
_symmetry.space_group_name_H-M   'P 1'
#
loop_
_entity.id
_entity.type
_entity.pdbx_description
1 polymer ?
#
loop_
_entity_poly.entity_id
_entity_poly.type
_entity_poly.pdbx_seq_one_letter_code
_entity_poly.pdbx_strand_id
1 'polypeptide(L)'
;MNFSKKYMLTIGLLSFTGFCVAATPTMNWKIPSPEPVNQITFGITINAAAPVDEFYFANQFGFTGGGGIGYTGIQPTKNTKDGKRQFMVLFSSFRKDTTTNYKNCKGGADGAKAGATCRLYIPGELGDTFLFKVKKDGQLLTGTAVNTTTGREDIIGEWKVGETAGNLAVSQSSWIENYKMNNSSYHLTCDNKGWPYYEVKFLPPTGNNGKFKGTISTLSKGSDACPGAITWTHDGTGTLVKGGFK
;
A
#
# COMPACT_ATOMS: atom_id res chain seq x y z
N MET A 1 14.55 -35.95 54.38
CA MET A 1 13.34 -35.16 54.10
C MET A 1 13.67 -34.18 52.98
N ASN A 2 13.36 -34.55 51.73
CA ASN A 2 13.63 -33.72 50.54
C ASN A 2 12.33 -33.05 50.11
N PHE A 3 12.26 -31.71 50.20
CA PHE A 3 11.16 -30.92 49.67
C PHE A 3 11.51 -30.49 48.25
N SER A 4 10.85 -31.13 47.26
CA SER A 4 10.86 -30.74 45.86
C SER A 4 9.98 -29.50 45.66
N LYS A 5 10.58 -28.35 45.29
CA LYS A 5 9.84 -27.15 44.84
C LYS A 5 9.45 -27.33 43.41
N LYS A 6 8.14 -27.55 43.16
CA LYS A 6 7.52 -27.47 41.85
C LYS A 6 7.40 -25.99 41.44
N TYR A 7 8.14 -25.57 40.40
CA TYR A 7 7.88 -24.29 39.73
C TYR A 7 6.69 -24.45 38.79
N MET A 8 5.61 -23.75 39.12
CA MET A 8 4.44 -23.65 38.31
C MET A 8 4.68 -22.55 37.23
N LEU A 9 4.90 -22.97 35.98
CA LEU A 9 5.11 -22.08 34.86
C LEU A 9 3.73 -21.52 34.43
N THR A 10 3.46 -20.28 34.84
CA THR A 10 2.24 -19.57 34.40
C THR A 10 2.47 -19.09 32.96
N ILE A 11 1.89 -19.80 32.01
CA ILE A 11 1.83 -19.35 30.61
C ILE A 11 0.80 -18.22 30.57
N GLY A 12 1.29 -16.98 30.53
CA GLY A 12 0.48 -15.82 30.26
C GLY A 12 -0.04 -15.89 28.82
N LEU A 13 -1.35 -16.15 28.65
CA LEU A 13 -2.04 -15.91 27.39
C LEU A 13 -1.97 -14.40 27.12
N LEU A 14 -1.09 -14.01 26.20
CA LEU A 14 -1.20 -12.72 25.51
C LEU A 14 -2.47 -12.80 24.66
N SER A 15 -3.56 -12.24 25.18
CA SER A 15 -4.74 -11.94 24.41
C SER A 15 -4.36 -10.87 23.36
N PHE A 16 -4.07 -11.32 22.15
CA PHE A 16 -4.13 -10.46 20.98
C PHE A 16 -5.58 -9.99 20.89
N THR A 17 -5.84 -8.76 21.32
CA THR A 17 -7.03 -8.04 20.94
C THR A 17 -6.99 -7.95 19.42
N GLY A 18 -7.74 -8.85 18.77
CA GLY A 18 -7.92 -8.83 17.33
C GLY A 18 -8.53 -7.48 16.96
N PHE A 19 -7.70 -6.60 16.40
CA PHE A 19 -8.23 -5.51 15.59
C PHE A 19 -9.08 -6.19 14.52
N CYS A 20 -10.37 -5.88 14.51
CA CYS A 20 -11.28 -6.26 13.45
C CYS A 20 -10.77 -5.50 12.20
N VAL A 21 -9.82 -6.09 11.48
CA VAL A 21 -9.32 -5.54 10.21
C VAL A 21 -10.45 -5.78 9.24
N ALA A 22 -11.27 -4.77 9.05
CA ALA A 22 -12.35 -4.79 8.08
C ALA A 22 -11.77 -5.14 6.72
N ALA A 23 -12.51 -5.98 6.00
CA ALA A 23 -12.20 -6.58 4.70
C ALA A 23 -11.17 -5.81 3.89
N THR A 24 -9.89 -6.16 4.04
CA THR A 24 -8.78 -5.59 3.28
C THR A 24 -8.39 -6.58 2.20
N PRO A 25 -8.93 -6.46 0.97
CA PRO A 25 -8.53 -7.34 -0.13
C PRO A 25 -7.02 -7.25 -0.32
N THR A 26 -6.34 -8.38 -0.17
CA THR A 26 -4.87 -8.45 -0.22
C THR A 26 -4.43 -9.46 -1.27
N MET A 27 -3.43 -9.11 -2.04
CA MET A 27 -2.78 -9.97 -3.02
C MET A 27 -1.27 -9.91 -2.81
N ASN A 28 -0.59 -11.04 -3.01
CA ASN A 28 0.86 -11.09 -2.95
C ASN A 28 1.44 -10.92 -4.36
N TRP A 29 2.58 -10.26 -4.44
CA TRP A 29 3.33 -10.14 -5.67
C TRP A 29 4.77 -10.65 -5.49
N LYS A 30 5.36 -11.07 -6.60
CA LYS A 30 6.75 -11.55 -6.65
C LYS A 30 7.39 -11.17 -7.99
N ILE A 31 8.65 -10.74 -7.94
CA ILE A 31 9.48 -10.46 -9.11
C ILE A 31 10.61 -11.50 -9.14
N PRO A 32 10.57 -12.52 -10.01
CA PRO A 32 11.70 -13.43 -10.20
C PRO A 32 12.88 -12.64 -10.73
N SER A 33 13.96 -12.54 -9.94
CA SER A 33 15.17 -11.83 -10.36
C SER A 33 16.41 -12.60 -9.90
N PRO A 34 17.36 -12.89 -10.80
CA PRO A 34 18.65 -13.50 -10.46
C PRO A 34 19.66 -12.46 -9.93
N GLU A 35 19.34 -11.19 -9.96
CA GLU A 35 20.21 -10.09 -9.52
C GLU A 35 19.49 -9.16 -8.54
N PRO A 36 20.21 -8.33 -7.79
CA PRO A 36 19.61 -7.35 -6.89
C PRO A 36 18.65 -6.40 -7.61
N VAL A 37 17.49 -6.16 -7.00
CA VAL A 37 16.50 -5.20 -7.49
C VAL A 37 16.68 -3.89 -6.75
N ASN A 38 16.94 -2.82 -7.49
CA ASN A 38 17.06 -1.46 -6.95
C ASN A 38 15.94 -0.52 -7.43
N GLN A 39 15.07 -1.01 -8.30
CA GLN A 39 13.87 -0.29 -8.72
C GLN A 39 12.70 -1.26 -8.87
N ILE A 40 11.56 -0.90 -8.29
CA ILE A 40 10.28 -1.59 -8.51
C ILE A 40 9.29 -0.58 -9.07
N THR A 41 8.54 -1.00 -10.08
CA THR A 41 7.43 -0.24 -10.65
C THR A 41 6.14 -1.02 -10.46
N PHE A 42 5.18 -0.42 -9.76
CA PHE A 42 3.82 -0.94 -9.57
C PHE A 42 2.87 -0.18 -10.49
N GLY A 43 1.83 -0.85 -10.99
CA GLY A 43 0.79 -0.21 -11.78
C GLY A 43 -0.58 -0.35 -11.14
N ILE A 44 -1.35 0.73 -11.14
CA ILE A 44 -2.74 0.79 -10.67
C ILE A 44 -3.59 1.54 -11.69
N THR A 45 -4.66 0.91 -12.17
CA THR A 45 -5.69 1.56 -12.99
C THR A 45 -6.95 1.75 -12.15
N ILE A 46 -7.49 2.96 -12.08
CA ILE A 46 -8.70 3.26 -11.29
C ILE A 46 -9.86 3.43 -12.27
N ASN A 47 -10.65 2.37 -12.48
CA ASN A 47 -11.80 2.39 -13.38
C ASN A 47 -13.01 3.08 -12.76
N ALA A 48 -13.20 2.94 -11.45
CA ALA A 48 -14.23 3.63 -10.68
C ALA A 48 -13.77 3.86 -9.24
N ALA A 49 -14.05 5.02 -8.72
CA ALA A 49 -13.94 5.36 -7.30
C ALA A 49 -14.74 6.63 -7.01
N ALA A 50 -15.44 6.67 -5.90
CA ALA A 50 -16.05 7.90 -5.40
C ALA A 50 -14.96 8.94 -5.06
N PRO A 51 -15.20 10.24 -5.25
CA PRO A 51 -14.25 11.30 -4.88
C PRO A 51 -14.30 11.58 -3.36
N VAL A 52 -13.91 10.59 -2.57
CA VAL A 52 -13.98 10.61 -1.10
C VAL A 52 -12.64 10.19 -0.48
N ASP A 53 -12.37 10.71 0.71
CA ASP A 53 -11.16 10.40 1.48
C ASP A 53 -11.41 9.15 2.33
N GLU A 54 -11.39 7.95 1.72
CA GLU A 54 -11.71 6.69 2.40
C GLU A 54 -10.80 5.53 2.01
N PHE A 55 -10.35 5.47 0.77
CA PHE A 55 -9.65 4.31 0.24
C PHE A 55 -8.17 4.58 0.01
N TYR A 56 -7.37 3.55 0.25
CA TYR A 56 -5.98 3.49 -0.16
C TYR A 56 -5.74 2.25 -1.01
N PHE A 57 -5.39 2.45 -2.27
CA PHE A 57 -4.94 1.41 -3.18
C PHE A 57 -3.43 1.34 -3.09
N ALA A 58 -2.93 0.36 -2.36
CA ALA A 58 -1.58 0.34 -1.83
C ALA A 58 -0.72 -0.79 -2.36
N ASN A 59 0.56 -0.50 -2.51
CA ASN A 59 1.61 -1.48 -2.76
C ASN A 59 2.66 -1.37 -1.64
N GLN A 60 2.94 -2.47 -0.98
CA GLN A 60 4.04 -2.59 -0.03
C GLN A 60 5.31 -2.98 -0.77
N PHE A 61 6.43 -2.44 -0.34
CA PHE A 61 7.75 -2.89 -0.69
C PHE A 61 8.59 -3.06 0.58
N GLY A 62 9.64 -3.84 0.50
CA GLY A 62 10.51 -4.14 1.63
C GLY A 62 11.98 -4.03 1.24
N PHE A 63 12.82 -4.45 2.17
CA PHE A 63 14.27 -4.40 2.05
C PHE A 63 14.88 -5.77 2.34
N THR A 64 15.92 -6.15 1.61
CA THR A 64 16.61 -7.44 1.81
C THR A 64 17.36 -7.50 3.13
N GLY A 65 17.80 -6.36 3.68
CA GLY A 65 18.38 -6.25 5.01
C GLY A 65 17.37 -6.22 6.16
N GLY A 66 16.06 -6.30 5.85
CA GLY A 66 14.99 -6.25 6.85
C GLY A 66 14.81 -4.86 7.48
N GLY A 67 14.31 -4.84 8.72
CA GLY A 67 14.20 -3.63 9.55
C GLY A 67 13.07 -2.67 9.17
N GLY A 68 12.09 -3.11 8.40
CA GLY A 68 10.90 -2.32 8.05
C GLY A 68 10.48 -2.44 6.61
N ILE A 69 9.37 -1.80 6.32
CA ILE A 69 8.70 -1.81 5.02
C ILE A 69 8.44 -0.37 4.57
N GLY A 70 8.04 -0.20 3.33
CA GLY A 70 7.51 1.04 2.80
C GLY A 70 6.23 0.80 2.01
N TYR A 71 5.45 1.85 1.83
CA TYR A 71 4.22 1.84 1.05
C TYR A 71 4.28 2.90 -0.03
N THR A 72 3.71 2.58 -1.19
CA THR A 72 3.38 3.56 -2.23
C THR A 72 2.02 3.22 -2.82
N GLY A 73 1.32 4.21 -3.31
CA GLY A 73 0.00 4.01 -3.91
C GLY A 73 -0.79 5.29 -4.01
N ILE A 74 -2.11 5.15 -4.17
CA ILE A 74 -3.00 6.22 -4.56
C ILE A 74 -4.31 6.16 -3.78
N GLN A 75 -4.81 7.33 -3.40
CA GLN A 75 -6.08 7.51 -2.71
C GLN A 75 -6.98 8.41 -3.56
N PRO A 76 -8.22 7.99 -3.86
CA PRO A 76 -9.25 8.94 -4.29
C PRO A 76 -9.41 10.01 -3.22
N THR A 77 -9.60 11.24 -3.64
CA THR A 77 -9.86 12.37 -2.73
C THR A 77 -11.03 13.20 -3.24
N LYS A 78 -11.47 14.15 -2.45
CA LYS A 78 -12.44 15.15 -2.89
C LYS A 78 -11.90 15.88 -4.12
N ASN A 79 -12.79 16.19 -5.05
CA ASN A 79 -12.44 17.02 -6.21
C ASN A 79 -11.89 18.38 -5.74
N THR A 80 -11.12 19.01 -6.60
CA THR A 80 -10.68 20.40 -6.42
C THR A 80 -11.86 21.35 -6.32
N LYS A 81 -11.63 22.60 -5.89
CA LYS A 81 -12.70 23.61 -5.78
C LYS A 81 -13.38 23.94 -7.12
N ASP A 82 -12.67 23.76 -8.23
CA ASP A 82 -13.17 23.93 -9.60
C ASP A 82 -13.76 22.65 -10.19
N GLY A 83 -14.00 21.63 -9.33
CA GLY A 83 -14.70 20.40 -9.69
C GLY A 83 -13.85 19.33 -10.37
N LYS A 84 -12.55 19.59 -10.62
CA LYS A 84 -11.66 18.63 -11.27
C LYS A 84 -11.29 17.49 -10.35
N ARG A 85 -11.17 16.30 -10.91
CA ARG A 85 -10.71 15.12 -10.18
C ARG A 85 -9.23 15.25 -9.83
N GLN A 86 -8.92 14.81 -8.63
CA GLN A 86 -7.54 14.67 -8.15
C GLN A 86 -7.42 13.43 -7.28
N PHE A 87 -6.19 12.98 -7.12
CA PHE A 87 -5.81 11.88 -6.27
C PHE A 87 -4.68 12.30 -5.33
N MET A 88 -4.62 11.70 -4.16
CA MET A 88 -3.46 11.81 -3.29
C MET A 88 -2.57 10.59 -3.48
N VAL A 89 -1.31 10.80 -3.82
CA VAL A 89 -0.30 9.75 -3.91
C VAL A 89 0.62 9.79 -2.70
N LEU A 90 1.03 8.59 -2.24
CA LEU A 90 1.83 8.43 -1.03
C LEU A 90 3.10 7.65 -1.31
N PHE A 91 4.12 7.99 -0.52
CA PHE A 91 5.38 7.26 -0.46
C PHE A 91 5.90 7.29 0.98
N SER A 92 5.78 6.18 1.68
CA SER A 92 6.04 6.08 3.13
C SER A 92 7.07 5.02 3.45
N SER A 93 7.84 5.25 4.52
CA SER A 93 8.76 4.27 5.10
C SER A 93 8.45 4.11 6.58
N PHE A 94 8.40 2.86 7.04
CA PHE A 94 8.22 2.49 8.45
C PHE A 94 9.53 2.09 9.13
N ARG A 95 10.65 2.22 8.42
CA ARG A 95 11.97 1.97 9.01
C ARG A 95 12.32 3.06 10.01
N LYS A 96 12.85 2.66 11.17
CA LYS A 96 13.23 3.59 12.26
C LYS A 96 14.39 4.52 11.88
N ASP A 97 15.25 4.07 10.97
CA ASP A 97 16.43 4.79 10.49
C ASP A 97 16.15 5.68 9.26
N THR A 98 14.87 5.88 8.93
CA THR A 98 14.48 6.75 7.80
C THR A 98 14.57 8.22 8.18
N THR A 99 15.19 9.02 7.30
CA THR A 99 15.26 10.48 7.41
C THR A 99 14.85 11.15 6.11
N THR A 100 14.25 12.32 6.19
CA THR A 100 13.84 13.12 5.02
C THR A 100 13.89 14.60 5.32
N ASN A 101 14.23 15.39 4.30
CA ASN A 101 14.06 16.84 4.24
C ASN A 101 13.36 17.27 2.94
N TYR A 102 12.77 16.34 2.22
CA TYR A 102 12.07 16.64 0.97
C TYR A 102 10.77 17.38 1.25
N LYS A 103 10.47 18.39 0.41
CA LYS A 103 9.35 19.35 0.64
C LYS A 103 7.97 18.71 0.85
N ASN A 104 7.70 17.57 0.20
CA ASN A 104 6.43 16.85 0.29
C ASN A 104 6.43 15.80 1.41
N CYS A 105 7.51 15.70 2.20
CA CYS A 105 7.71 14.67 3.19
C CYS A 105 7.79 15.25 4.59
N LYS A 106 7.42 14.42 5.57
CA LYS A 106 7.63 14.70 6.99
C LYS A 106 8.04 13.44 7.72
N GLY A 107 8.75 13.60 8.84
CA GLY A 107 9.07 12.50 9.74
C GLY A 107 7.81 11.89 10.34
N GLY A 108 7.88 10.58 10.61
CA GLY A 108 6.77 9.76 11.08
C GLY A 108 5.95 9.14 9.94
N ALA A 109 5.56 7.89 10.11
CA ALA A 109 4.71 7.16 9.17
C ALA A 109 3.41 6.76 9.87
N ASP A 110 2.25 7.12 9.28
CA ASP A 110 0.90 6.81 9.78
C ASP A 110 0.71 7.06 11.29
N GLY A 111 1.15 8.23 11.75
CA GLY A 111 1.08 8.62 13.17
C GLY A 111 2.19 8.04 14.05
N ALA A 112 3.04 7.13 13.56
CA ALA A 112 4.22 6.68 14.28
C ALA A 112 5.27 7.78 14.36
N LYS A 113 6.10 7.76 15.43
CA LYS A 113 7.22 8.71 15.58
C LYS A 113 8.37 8.41 14.62
N ALA A 114 8.52 7.16 14.20
CA ALA A 114 9.58 6.70 13.30
C ALA A 114 9.13 6.64 11.85
N GLY A 115 10.07 6.62 10.92
CA GLY A 115 9.79 6.57 9.49
C GLY A 115 9.62 7.94 8.85
N ALA A 116 9.04 7.95 7.66
CA ALA A 116 8.71 9.16 6.91
C ALA A 116 7.46 8.93 6.05
N THR A 117 6.68 9.97 5.83
CA THR A 117 5.56 9.95 4.89
C THR A 117 5.67 11.14 3.95
N CYS A 118 5.60 10.88 2.64
CA CYS A 118 5.52 11.87 1.59
C CYS A 118 4.13 11.83 0.94
N ARG A 119 3.53 12.98 0.68
CA ARG A 119 2.19 13.12 0.09
C ARG A 119 2.20 14.17 -0.99
N LEU A 120 1.51 13.88 -2.08
CA LEU A 120 1.33 14.83 -3.17
C LEU A 120 -0.07 14.65 -3.78
N TYR A 121 -0.74 15.76 -4.10
CA TYR A 121 -1.98 15.73 -4.86
C TYR A 121 -1.64 15.88 -6.34
N ILE A 122 -2.19 14.98 -7.16
CA ILE A 122 -2.00 14.97 -8.61
C ILE A 122 -3.34 14.95 -9.34
N PRO A 123 -3.46 15.61 -10.50
CA PRO A 123 -4.64 15.48 -11.34
C PRO A 123 -4.69 14.09 -11.99
N GLY A 124 -5.89 13.65 -12.32
CA GLY A 124 -6.11 12.42 -13.07
C GLY A 124 -7.60 12.12 -13.23
N GLU A 125 -7.92 11.20 -14.13
CA GLU A 125 -9.29 10.81 -14.44
C GLU A 125 -9.52 9.33 -14.14
N LEU A 126 -10.79 8.91 -14.07
CA LEU A 126 -11.13 7.49 -14.02
C LEU A 126 -10.74 6.83 -15.34
N GLY A 127 -10.19 5.63 -15.28
CA GLY A 127 -9.59 4.93 -16.42
C GLY A 127 -8.09 5.16 -16.57
N ASP A 128 -7.53 6.19 -15.92
CA ASP A 128 -6.09 6.41 -15.95
C ASP A 128 -5.34 5.28 -15.25
N THR A 129 -4.19 4.94 -15.81
CA THR A 129 -3.21 4.05 -15.19
C THR A 129 -2.07 4.86 -14.61
N PHE A 130 -1.82 4.66 -13.33
CA PHE A 130 -0.71 5.28 -12.61
C PHE A 130 0.38 4.24 -12.34
N LEU A 131 1.63 4.57 -12.69
CA LEU A 131 2.80 3.80 -12.33
C LEU A 131 3.49 4.44 -11.14
N PHE A 132 3.76 3.63 -10.12
CA PHE A 132 4.50 4.03 -8.91
C PHE A 132 5.89 3.43 -8.99
N LYS A 133 6.90 4.27 -9.24
CA LYS A 133 8.30 3.85 -9.29
C LYS A 133 8.92 4.07 -7.90
N VAL A 134 9.49 3.02 -7.33
CA VAL A 134 10.30 3.05 -6.11
C VAL A 134 11.74 2.77 -6.54
N LYS A 135 12.58 3.78 -6.55
CA LYS A 135 14.00 3.64 -6.92
C LYS A 135 14.88 3.84 -5.68
N LYS A 136 15.81 2.92 -5.48
CA LYS A 136 16.84 2.98 -4.44
C LYS A 136 18.20 3.18 -5.08
N ASP A 137 18.91 4.24 -4.70
CA ASP A 137 20.27 4.56 -5.12
C ASP A 137 21.13 4.81 -3.87
N GLY A 138 22.00 3.87 -3.57
CA GLY A 138 22.66 3.86 -2.27
C GLY A 138 21.64 3.84 -1.11
N GLN A 139 21.67 4.85 -0.27
CA GLN A 139 20.72 5.04 0.83
C GLN A 139 19.47 5.83 0.42
N LEU A 140 19.52 6.55 -0.70
CA LEU A 140 18.41 7.40 -1.16
C LEU A 140 17.33 6.55 -1.82
N LEU A 141 16.09 6.76 -1.41
CA LEU A 141 14.90 6.27 -2.10
C LEU A 141 14.11 7.44 -2.65
N THR A 142 13.72 7.30 -3.93
CA THR A 142 12.85 8.23 -4.63
C THR A 142 11.56 7.51 -5.00
N GLY A 143 10.42 8.07 -4.61
CA GLY A 143 9.09 7.63 -5.01
C GLY A 143 8.53 8.55 -6.08
N THR A 144 8.09 7.99 -7.21
CA THR A 144 7.56 8.75 -8.35
C THR A 144 6.22 8.18 -8.78
N ALA A 145 5.26 9.03 -9.10
CA ALA A 145 4.00 8.68 -9.74
C ALA A 145 4.02 9.12 -11.21
N VAL A 146 3.62 8.24 -12.13
CA VAL A 146 3.49 8.53 -13.56
C VAL A 146 2.08 8.23 -14.01
N ASN A 147 1.37 9.22 -14.52
CA ASN A 147 0.11 9.01 -15.22
C ASN A 147 0.44 8.61 -16.67
N THR A 148 0.15 7.37 -17.05
CA THR A 148 0.53 6.85 -18.39
C THR A 148 -0.33 7.43 -19.52
N THR A 149 -1.52 7.92 -19.21
CA THR A 149 -2.43 8.54 -20.20
C THR A 149 -1.90 9.90 -20.65
N THR A 150 -1.41 10.70 -19.70
CA THR A 150 -0.93 12.07 -19.98
C THR A 150 0.60 12.16 -20.12
N GLY A 151 1.33 11.13 -19.72
CA GLY A 151 2.80 11.15 -19.64
C GLY A 151 3.34 11.98 -18.47
N ARG A 152 2.48 12.55 -17.62
CA ARG A 152 2.90 13.36 -16.47
C ARG A 152 3.62 12.50 -15.45
N GLU A 153 4.79 12.97 -15.02
CA GLU A 153 5.60 12.36 -13.98
C GLU A 153 5.80 13.34 -12.81
N ASP A 154 5.48 12.89 -11.60
CA ASP A 154 5.58 13.68 -10.38
C ASP A 154 6.42 12.92 -9.34
N ILE A 155 7.47 13.56 -8.80
CA ILE A 155 8.21 13.01 -7.66
C ILE A 155 7.33 13.20 -6.40
N ILE A 156 6.88 12.07 -5.82
CA ILE A 156 6.08 12.08 -4.59
C ILE A 156 6.94 12.54 -3.43
N GLY A 157 8.16 11.98 -3.34
CA GLY A 157 9.10 12.34 -2.30
C GLY A 157 10.40 11.56 -2.35
N GLU A 158 11.29 11.95 -1.44
CA GLU A 158 12.59 11.32 -1.24
C GLU A 158 12.88 11.15 0.25
N TRP A 159 13.53 10.05 0.60
CA TRP A 159 14.02 9.79 1.94
C TRP A 159 15.22 8.86 1.92
N LYS A 160 16.02 8.92 2.96
CA LYS A 160 17.20 8.06 3.15
C LYS A 160 16.91 6.99 4.19
N VAL A 161 17.46 5.81 3.98
CA VAL A 161 17.48 4.70 4.94
C VAL A 161 18.90 4.39 5.35
N GLY A 162 19.06 3.71 6.49
CA GLY A 162 20.38 3.25 6.94
C GLY A 162 21.02 2.25 5.97
N GLU A 163 22.33 2.12 6.06
CA GLU A 163 23.15 1.25 5.19
C GLU A 163 22.73 -0.22 5.24
N THR A 164 22.20 -0.66 6.38
CA THR A 164 21.76 -2.04 6.59
C THR A 164 20.48 -2.42 5.84
N ALA A 165 19.81 -1.48 5.15
CA ALA A 165 18.56 -1.75 4.42
C ALA A 165 18.74 -2.80 3.31
N GLY A 166 19.93 -2.88 2.69
CA GLY A 166 20.14 -3.74 1.54
C GLY A 166 19.39 -3.26 0.29
N ASN A 167 19.07 -4.14 -0.63
CA ASN A 167 18.29 -3.85 -1.84
C ASN A 167 16.78 -3.91 -1.59
N LEU A 168 15.97 -3.64 -2.61
CA LEU A 168 14.52 -3.83 -2.53
C LEU A 168 14.20 -5.33 -2.51
N ALA A 169 13.28 -5.74 -1.65
CA ALA A 169 12.80 -7.11 -1.59
C ALA A 169 11.91 -7.40 -2.81
N VAL A 170 12.03 -8.60 -3.37
CA VAL A 170 11.35 -9.00 -4.61
C VAL A 170 9.99 -9.65 -4.43
N SER A 171 9.46 -9.63 -3.23
CA SER A 171 8.09 -10.11 -2.92
C SER A 171 7.53 -9.38 -1.72
N GLN A 172 6.27 -8.99 -1.80
CA GLN A 172 5.47 -8.35 -0.76
C GLN A 172 3.98 -8.43 -1.15
N SER A 173 3.17 -7.55 -0.59
CA SER A 173 1.72 -7.51 -0.80
C SER A 173 1.26 -6.19 -1.41
N SER A 174 0.12 -6.23 -2.08
CA SER A 174 -0.70 -5.07 -2.42
C SER A 174 -2.08 -5.24 -1.82
N TRP A 175 -2.76 -4.16 -1.47
CA TRP A 175 -4.08 -4.24 -0.84
C TRP A 175 -4.94 -3.02 -1.12
N ILE A 176 -6.22 -3.16 -0.80
CA ILE A 176 -7.18 -2.07 -0.81
C ILE A 176 -7.65 -1.87 0.63
N GLU A 177 -7.41 -0.71 1.19
CA GLU A 177 -7.79 -0.36 2.55
C GLU A 177 -8.90 0.70 2.53
N ASN A 178 -9.98 0.47 3.27
CA ASN A 178 -10.84 1.56 3.72
C ASN A 178 -10.33 2.01 5.09
N TYR A 179 -9.52 3.06 5.11
CA TYR A 179 -8.85 3.50 6.34
C TYR A 179 -9.78 4.17 7.36
N LYS A 180 -11.02 4.51 7.00
CA LYS A 180 -12.02 4.92 8.00
C LYS A 180 -12.37 3.80 8.96
N MET A 181 -12.29 2.55 8.50
CA MET A 181 -12.54 1.37 9.33
C MET A 181 -11.47 1.17 10.43
N ASN A 182 -10.34 1.85 10.36
CA ASN A 182 -9.34 1.87 11.43
C ASN A 182 -9.77 2.72 12.64
N ASN A 183 -10.84 3.50 12.49
CA ASN A 183 -11.44 4.25 13.59
C ASN A 183 -12.49 3.38 14.29
N SER A 184 -12.30 3.09 15.58
CA SER A 184 -13.22 2.27 16.39
C SER A 184 -14.64 2.83 16.50
N SER A 185 -14.83 4.12 16.24
CA SER A 185 -16.16 4.76 16.19
C SER A 185 -16.83 4.69 14.81
N TYR A 186 -16.15 4.17 13.79
CA TYR A 186 -16.72 4.04 12.46
C TYR A 186 -17.61 2.80 12.39
N HIS A 187 -18.87 2.99 12.03
CA HIS A 187 -19.83 1.91 11.82
C HIS A 187 -19.97 1.65 10.32
N LEU A 188 -19.39 0.54 9.87
CA LEU A 188 -19.55 0.08 8.50
C LEU A 188 -21.01 -0.29 8.25
N THR A 189 -21.59 0.29 7.19
CA THR A 189 -22.88 -0.18 6.63
C THR A 189 -22.63 -0.79 5.25
N CYS A 190 -23.38 -1.86 4.95
CA CYS A 190 -23.26 -2.58 3.67
C CYS A 190 -24.12 -1.89 2.59
N ASP A 191 -23.85 -0.61 2.36
CA ASP A 191 -24.48 0.25 1.37
C ASP A 191 -23.45 1.24 0.78
N ASN A 192 -23.86 2.06 -0.19
CA ASN A 192 -22.98 3.03 -0.83
C ASN A 192 -22.55 4.21 0.07
N LYS A 193 -23.16 4.39 1.24
CA LYS A 193 -22.76 5.43 2.21
C LYS A 193 -21.66 4.94 3.12
N GLY A 194 -21.76 3.69 3.60
CA GLY A 194 -20.77 3.07 4.46
C GLY A 194 -19.60 2.45 3.69
N TRP A 195 -19.86 1.99 2.47
CA TRP A 195 -18.82 1.42 1.61
C TRP A 195 -19.04 1.82 0.15
N PRO A 196 -18.57 3.01 -0.28
CA PRO A 196 -18.70 3.47 -1.66
C PRO A 196 -18.03 2.52 -2.66
N TYR A 197 -18.64 2.38 -3.84
CA TYR A 197 -18.13 1.51 -4.89
C TYR A 197 -16.76 1.94 -5.42
N TYR A 198 -15.89 0.96 -5.64
CA TYR A 198 -14.65 1.12 -6.38
C TYR A 198 -14.43 -0.03 -7.37
N GLU A 199 -13.68 0.25 -8.43
CA GLU A 199 -13.18 -0.73 -9.40
C GLU A 199 -11.73 -0.38 -9.74
N VAL A 200 -10.78 -1.22 -9.34
CA VAL A 200 -9.35 -0.97 -9.42
C VAL A 200 -8.62 -2.19 -9.95
N LYS A 201 -7.72 -2.00 -10.92
CA LYS A 201 -6.85 -3.04 -11.44
C LYS A 201 -5.42 -2.84 -10.97
N PHE A 202 -4.86 -3.83 -10.30
CA PHE A 202 -3.44 -3.91 -9.95
C PHE A 202 -2.69 -4.65 -11.06
N LEU A 203 -1.65 -4.05 -11.60
CA LEU A 203 -0.80 -4.67 -12.62
C LEU A 203 0.35 -5.42 -11.95
N PRO A 204 0.85 -6.53 -12.55
CA PRO A 204 2.05 -7.20 -12.08
C PRO A 204 3.22 -6.21 -11.98
N PRO A 205 3.95 -6.16 -10.84
CA PRO A 205 5.05 -5.24 -10.71
C PRO A 205 6.21 -5.64 -11.62
N THR A 206 7.09 -4.68 -11.90
CA THR A 206 8.32 -4.94 -12.65
C THR A 206 9.54 -4.47 -11.86
N GLY A 207 10.67 -5.14 -12.05
CA GLY A 207 11.97 -4.79 -11.46
C GLY A 207 12.92 -4.20 -12.48
N ASN A 208 13.82 -3.31 -12.02
CA ASN A 208 14.93 -2.75 -12.76
C ASN A 208 14.52 -2.23 -14.15
N ASN A 209 13.62 -1.21 -14.18
CA ASN A 209 13.10 -0.59 -15.42
C ASN A 209 12.39 -1.58 -16.36
N GLY A 210 11.64 -2.55 -15.81
CA GLY A 210 10.90 -3.52 -16.61
C GLY A 210 11.71 -4.73 -17.07
N LYS A 211 13.01 -4.82 -16.72
CA LYS A 211 13.86 -5.96 -17.05
C LYS A 211 13.29 -7.28 -16.49
N PHE A 212 12.75 -7.25 -15.29
CA PHE A 212 12.13 -8.40 -14.63
C PHE A 212 10.63 -8.19 -14.51
N LYS A 213 9.86 -9.13 -15.04
CA LYS A 213 8.40 -9.12 -14.92
C LYS A 213 7.98 -9.91 -13.70
N GLY A 214 7.16 -9.29 -12.85
CA GLY A 214 6.58 -9.93 -11.70
C GLY A 214 5.26 -10.62 -11.99
N THR A 215 4.71 -11.22 -10.95
CA THR A 215 3.39 -11.85 -10.93
C THR A 215 2.60 -11.36 -9.72
N ILE A 216 1.28 -11.45 -9.80
CA ILE A 216 0.37 -11.23 -8.67
C ILE A 216 -0.35 -12.55 -8.42
N SER A 217 -0.49 -12.95 -7.15
CA SER A 217 -1.30 -14.09 -6.73
C SER A 217 -2.79 -13.77 -6.77
N THR A 218 -3.60 -14.81 -6.57
CA THR A 218 -5.03 -14.64 -6.31
C THR A 218 -5.26 -13.80 -5.06
N LEU A 219 -6.38 -13.06 -5.06
CA LEU A 219 -6.75 -12.17 -3.98
C LEU A 219 -7.29 -12.95 -2.77
N SER A 220 -6.87 -12.54 -1.58
CA SER A 220 -7.53 -12.88 -0.31
C SER A 220 -8.48 -11.73 0.06
N LYS A 221 -9.74 -12.03 0.35
CA LYS A 221 -10.75 -11.00 0.68
C LYS A 221 -10.56 -10.34 2.04
N GLY A 222 -9.79 -10.94 2.94
CA GLY A 222 -9.78 -10.55 4.35
C GLY A 222 -11.06 -11.00 5.07
N SER A 223 -11.51 -10.23 6.08
CA SER A 223 -12.78 -10.48 6.75
C SER A 223 -13.96 -10.11 5.85
N ASP A 224 -15.01 -10.94 5.82
CA ASP A 224 -16.20 -10.70 4.99
C ASP A 224 -17.25 -9.88 5.76
N ALA A 225 -16.90 -8.64 6.07
CA ALA A 225 -17.76 -7.73 6.84
C ALA A 225 -19.09 -7.42 6.10
N CYS A 226 -19.07 -7.46 4.76
CA CYS A 226 -20.26 -7.32 3.92
C CYS A 226 -20.22 -8.41 2.84
N PRO A 227 -20.91 -9.54 3.04
CA PRO A 227 -20.87 -10.68 2.13
C PRO A 227 -21.19 -10.29 0.69
N GLY A 228 -20.36 -10.73 -0.26
CA GLY A 228 -20.53 -10.42 -1.67
C GLY A 228 -20.10 -9.01 -2.11
N ALA A 229 -19.72 -8.13 -1.19
CA ALA A 229 -19.28 -6.77 -1.53
C ALA A 229 -17.97 -6.71 -2.31
N ILE A 230 -17.15 -7.78 -2.28
CA ILE A 230 -15.87 -7.85 -2.98
C ILE A 230 -15.88 -8.95 -4.01
N THR A 231 -15.59 -8.59 -5.25
CA THR A 231 -15.37 -9.52 -6.37
C THR A 231 -14.04 -9.20 -7.05
N TRP A 232 -13.43 -10.20 -7.70
CA TRP A 232 -12.21 -9.98 -8.47
C TRP A 232 -12.10 -10.94 -9.64
N THR A 233 -11.31 -10.51 -10.64
CA THR A 233 -10.85 -11.34 -11.74
C THR A 233 -9.35 -11.18 -11.92
N HIS A 234 -8.68 -12.28 -12.24
CA HIS A 234 -7.25 -12.30 -12.57
C HIS A 234 -7.09 -12.83 -13.99
N ASP A 235 -6.50 -12.05 -14.89
CA ASP A 235 -6.45 -12.32 -16.33
C ASP A 235 -5.02 -12.42 -16.90
N GLY A 236 -4.03 -12.59 -16.03
CA GLY A 236 -2.61 -12.61 -16.43
C GLY A 236 -2.01 -11.22 -16.71
N THR A 237 -2.85 -10.21 -17.00
CA THR A 237 -2.41 -8.81 -17.15
C THR A 237 -2.54 -8.02 -15.85
N GLY A 238 -3.19 -8.60 -14.84
CA GLY A 238 -3.37 -8.02 -13.51
C GLY A 238 -4.54 -8.61 -12.76
N THR A 239 -4.84 -8.01 -11.63
CA THR A 239 -5.98 -8.35 -10.78
C THR A 239 -6.95 -7.17 -10.73
N LEU A 240 -8.11 -7.32 -11.31
CA LEU A 240 -9.22 -6.38 -11.19
C LEU A 240 -10.02 -6.70 -9.94
N VAL A 241 -10.16 -5.72 -9.06
CA VAL A 241 -10.94 -5.83 -7.82
C VAL A 241 -12.08 -4.82 -7.88
N LYS A 242 -13.28 -5.29 -7.60
CA LYS A 242 -14.48 -4.47 -7.43
C LYS A 242 -14.95 -4.63 -6.00
N GLY A 243 -15.25 -3.53 -5.34
CA GLY A 243 -15.73 -3.56 -3.96
C GLY A 243 -16.72 -2.45 -3.67
N GLY A 244 -17.46 -2.62 -2.56
CA GLY A 244 -18.47 -1.67 -2.14
C GLY A 244 -19.78 -1.75 -2.92
N PHE A 245 -20.61 -0.73 -2.72
CA PHE A 245 -21.99 -0.65 -3.21
C PHE A 245 -22.17 0.59 -4.08
N LYS A 246 -23.00 0.46 -5.15
CA LYS A 246 -23.41 1.56 -6.06
C LYS A 246 -24.61 2.29 -5.52
#